data_647a88b47405905656825ca7fd0039fc
#
_entry.id   647a88b47405905656825ca7fd0039fc
#
_cell.length_a   1.000
_cell.length_b   1.000
_cell.length_c   1.000
_cell.angle_alpha   90.00
_cell.angle_beta   90.00
_cell.angle_gamma   90.00
#
_symmetry.space_group_name_H-M   'P 1'
#
loop_
_entity.id
_entity.type
_entity.pdbx_description
1 polymer ?
#
loop_
_entity_poly.entity_id
_entity_poly.type
_entity_poly.pdbx_seq_one_letter_code
_entity_poly.pdbx_strand_id
1 'polypeptide(L)'
;HHAFKHSGLSYVQLPVGLQKIDEWAFEGCKQLRNVSIPAQTQIGAGVFYNCSALQNVTLPSNITTIPFMAFSACSSLEGVYLTGSTVPNRDAYCFDNVSAAVQYYVKPSALMAYKSSWNDVADRITDEIPVTLTSTKMTFSRGFDVDFTNASGLEAKVVTDYRENGAQLEYAKIEKAPANTGLILTGRQGTYIVKMCDNEPNSVATNLLKASVGGAWVENTTTEVTNYICVNGNF
;
A
#
# COMPACT_ATOMS: atom_id res chain seq x y z
N HIS A 1 3.07 16.69 -17.90
CA HIS A 1 3.25 17.67 -16.82
C HIS A 1 1.89 18.15 -16.30
N HIS A 2 1.70 18.24 -14.96
CA HIS A 2 0.56 18.90 -14.31
C HIS A 2 -0.83 18.29 -14.60
N ALA A 3 -0.94 17.02 -15.03
CA ALA A 3 -2.18 16.43 -15.53
C ALA A 3 -3.37 16.52 -14.53
N PHE A 4 -3.11 16.39 -13.22
CA PHE A 4 -4.10 16.42 -12.15
C PHE A 4 -3.82 17.51 -11.11
N LYS A 5 -2.97 18.49 -11.46
CA LYS A 5 -2.59 19.58 -10.55
C LYS A 5 -3.83 20.26 -9.95
N HIS A 6 -3.83 20.39 -8.62
CA HIS A 6 -4.92 20.97 -7.83
C HIS A 6 -6.29 20.30 -8.00
N SER A 7 -6.33 19.05 -8.49
CA SER A 7 -7.60 18.32 -8.58
C SER A 7 -8.12 17.94 -7.19
N GLY A 8 -9.45 17.81 -7.09
CA GLY A 8 -10.13 17.33 -5.87
C GLY A 8 -10.11 15.81 -5.71
N LEU A 9 -9.19 15.09 -6.35
CA LEU A 9 -9.09 13.64 -6.26
C LEU A 9 -8.79 13.22 -4.82
N SER A 10 -9.68 12.43 -4.24
CA SER A 10 -9.46 11.76 -2.94
C SER A 10 -8.81 10.38 -3.10
N TYR A 11 -8.87 9.83 -4.30
CA TYR A 11 -8.37 8.52 -4.67
C TYR A 11 -7.89 8.48 -6.12
N VAL A 12 -6.86 7.70 -6.39
CA VAL A 12 -6.39 7.37 -7.74
C VAL A 12 -5.95 5.91 -7.79
N GLN A 13 -6.41 5.18 -8.79
CA GLN A 13 -5.91 3.86 -9.12
C GLN A 13 -5.01 3.96 -10.35
N LEU A 14 -3.73 3.73 -10.15
CA LEU A 14 -2.75 3.73 -11.22
C LEU A 14 -2.70 2.36 -11.89
N PRO A 15 -2.74 2.27 -13.22
CA PRO A 15 -2.71 0.99 -13.93
C PRO A 15 -1.36 0.28 -13.75
N VAL A 16 -1.38 -1.05 -13.61
CA VAL A 16 -0.17 -1.88 -13.35
C VAL A 16 0.92 -1.68 -14.41
N GLY A 17 0.56 -1.39 -15.66
CA GLY A 17 1.51 -1.14 -16.76
C GLY A 17 1.97 0.31 -16.91
N LEU A 18 1.66 1.17 -15.94
CA LEU A 18 2.05 2.59 -16.01
C LEU A 18 3.57 2.72 -16.03
N GLN A 19 4.09 3.36 -17.09
CA GLN A 19 5.53 3.53 -17.27
C GLN A 19 6.07 4.78 -16.59
N LYS A 20 5.27 5.87 -16.55
CA LYS A 20 5.73 7.15 -16.05
C LYS A 20 4.62 8.01 -15.50
N ILE A 21 4.92 8.70 -14.40
CA ILE A 21 4.15 9.84 -13.89
C ILE A 21 5.06 11.05 -14.00
N ASP A 22 4.65 11.99 -14.84
CA ASP A 22 5.45 13.18 -15.10
C ASP A 22 5.53 14.14 -13.93
N GLU A 23 6.43 15.10 -14.02
CA GLU A 23 6.66 16.15 -13.04
C GLU A 23 5.38 16.88 -12.68
N TRP A 24 5.17 17.12 -11.38
CA TRP A 24 4.05 17.89 -10.81
C TRP A 24 2.66 17.35 -11.16
N ALA A 25 2.56 16.08 -11.59
CA ALA A 25 1.32 15.52 -12.12
C ALA A 25 0.16 15.59 -11.12
N PHE A 26 0.40 15.37 -9.82
CA PHE A 26 -0.57 15.42 -8.74
C PHE A 26 -0.31 16.56 -7.75
N GLU A 27 0.46 17.58 -8.16
CA GLU A 27 0.74 18.74 -7.31
C GLU A 27 -0.55 19.32 -6.73
N GLY A 28 -0.59 19.52 -5.41
CA GLY A 28 -1.70 20.15 -4.73
C GLY A 28 -3.02 19.38 -4.73
N CYS A 29 -3.01 18.06 -4.94
CA CYS A 29 -4.17 17.18 -4.77
C CYS A 29 -4.44 17.00 -3.26
N LYS A 30 -5.03 18.03 -2.63
CA LYS A 30 -5.17 18.16 -1.17
C LYS A 30 -6.15 17.18 -0.51
N GLN A 31 -6.86 16.37 -1.28
CA GLN A 31 -7.80 15.37 -0.76
C GLN A 31 -7.26 13.93 -0.95
N LEU A 32 -6.18 13.75 -1.71
CA LEU A 32 -5.59 12.46 -2.00
C LEU A 32 -4.95 11.87 -0.73
N ARG A 33 -5.40 10.68 -0.31
CA ARG A 33 -4.99 10.08 0.98
C ARG A 33 -3.97 8.97 0.84
N ASN A 34 -4.15 8.09 -0.14
CA ASN A 34 -3.28 6.93 -0.33
C ASN A 34 -2.95 6.77 -1.80
N VAL A 35 -1.69 6.45 -2.09
CA VAL A 35 -1.24 6.16 -3.45
C VAL A 35 -0.35 4.93 -3.43
N SER A 36 -0.64 3.97 -4.30
CA SER A 36 0.26 2.88 -4.62
C SER A 36 0.79 3.07 -6.03
N ILE A 37 2.09 3.29 -6.16
CA ILE A 37 2.75 3.48 -7.44
C ILE A 37 3.20 2.11 -7.93
N PRO A 38 2.74 1.65 -9.11
CA PRO A 38 3.08 0.32 -9.62
C PRO A 38 4.58 0.14 -9.80
N ALA A 39 5.04 -1.11 -9.68
CA ALA A 39 6.41 -1.48 -10.02
C ALA A 39 6.75 -1.03 -11.45
N GLN A 40 8.01 -0.67 -11.69
CA GLN A 40 8.53 -0.16 -12.96
C GLN A 40 8.04 1.24 -13.38
N THR A 41 7.19 1.92 -12.59
CA THR A 41 6.77 3.29 -12.88
C THR A 41 7.86 4.29 -12.51
N GLN A 42 8.29 5.11 -13.46
CA GLN A 42 9.14 6.26 -13.19
C GLN A 42 8.31 7.42 -12.64
N ILE A 43 8.83 8.15 -11.66
CA ILE A 43 8.18 9.34 -11.11
C ILE A 43 9.02 10.59 -11.32
N GLY A 44 8.37 11.70 -11.64
CA GLY A 44 9.01 12.99 -11.87
C GLY A 44 9.12 13.85 -10.61
N ALA A 45 9.86 14.95 -10.72
CA ALA A 45 9.99 15.94 -9.66
C ALA A 45 8.63 16.49 -9.23
N GLY A 46 8.45 16.77 -7.92
CA GLY A 46 7.24 17.36 -7.36
C GLY A 46 5.96 16.58 -7.61
N VAL A 47 6.04 15.29 -7.97
CA VAL A 47 4.89 14.50 -8.45
C VAL A 47 3.69 14.57 -7.50
N PHE A 48 3.90 14.57 -6.17
CA PHE A 48 2.86 14.73 -5.14
C PHE A 48 3.14 15.94 -4.23
N TYR A 49 3.84 16.97 -4.74
CA TYR A 49 4.11 18.17 -3.98
C TYR A 49 2.81 18.78 -3.42
N ASN A 50 2.83 19.13 -2.12
CA ASN A 50 1.68 19.76 -1.43
C ASN A 50 0.37 18.94 -1.48
N CYS A 51 0.47 17.60 -1.49
CA CYS A 51 -0.66 16.71 -1.24
C CYS A 51 -0.88 16.58 0.27
N SER A 52 -1.42 17.62 0.89
CA SER A 52 -1.44 17.77 2.36
C SER A 52 -2.25 16.71 3.11
N ALA A 53 -3.19 16.01 2.46
CA ALA A 53 -3.94 14.90 3.06
C ALA A 53 -3.31 13.52 2.79
N LEU A 54 -2.18 13.44 2.05
CA LEU A 54 -1.55 12.17 1.72
C LEU A 54 -0.97 11.53 2.99
N GLN A 55 -1.54 10.37 3.35
CA GLN A 55 -1.17 9.61 4.55
C GLN A 55 -0.18 8.49 4.24
N ASN A 56 -0.40 7.77 3.13
CA ASN A 56 0.44 6.63 2.79
C ASN A 56 0.81 6.62 1.31
N VAL A 57 2.06 6.27 1.03
CA VAL A 57 2.55 6.05 -0.33
C VAL A 57 3.34 4.76 -0.42
N THR A 58 3.03 3.94 -1.43
CA THR A 58 3.86 2.79 -1.82
C THR A 58 4.69 3.18 -3.03
N LEU A 59 6.01 3.09 -2.90
CA LEU A 59 6.96 3.42 -3.97
C LEU A 59 7.24 2.22 -4.88
N PRO A 60 7.58 2.45 -6.17
CA PRO A 60 7.95 1.38 -7.09
C PRO A 60 9.14 0.59 -6.57
N SER A 61 9.14 -0.73 -6.77
CA SER A 61 10.22 -1.60 -6.28
C SER A 61 11.57 -1.37 -6.98
N ASN A 62 11.56 -0.77 -8.16
CA ASN A 62 12.75 -0.46 -8.95
C ASN A 62 13.22 1.01 -8.85
N ILE A 63 12.66 1.77 -7.91
CA ILE A 63 13.05 3.18 -7.75
C ILE A 63 14.52 3.29 -7.34
N THR A 64 15.29 4.04 -8.09
CA THR A 64 16.71 4.30 -7.82
C THR A 64 16.96 5.67 -7.19
N THR A 65 16.03 6.61 -7.41
CA THR A 65 16.09 7.96 -6.85
C THR A 65 14.68 8.45 -6.57
N ILE A 66 14.45 8.99 -5.37
CA ILE A 66 13.23 9.73 -5.03
C ILE A 66 13.45 11.16 -5.48
N PRO A 67 12.70 11.65 -6.48
CA PRO A 67 13.03 12.91 -7.16
C PRO A 67 12.87 14.14 -6.27
N PHE A 68 13.46 15.24 -6.73
CA PHE A 68 13.34 16.57 -6.12
C PHE A 68 11.90 16.92 -5.76
N MET A 69 11.66 17.29 -4.51
CA MET A 69 10.34 17.67 -3.96
C MET A 69 9.19 16.67 -4.17
N ALA A 70 9.46 15.40 -4.49
CA ALA A 70 8.43 14.43 -4.87
C ALA A 70 7.26 14.35 -3.88
N PHE A 71 7.52 14.44 -2.58
CA PHE A 71 6.53 14.38 -1.48
C PHE A 71 6.64 15.59 -0.53
N SER A 72 7.33 16.65 -0.94
CA SER A 72 7.46 17.85 -0.11
C SER A 72 6.10 18.46 0.21
N ALA A 73 5.91 18.95 1.43
CA ALA A 73 4.67 19.50 1.97
C ALA A 73 3.48 18.49 2.03
N CYS A 74 3.74 17.18 2.03
CA CYS A 74 2.77 16.16 2.37
C CYS A 74 2.65 16.06 3.92
N SER A 75 2.03 17.05 4.54
CA SER A 75 2.06 17.24 5.99
C SER A 75 1.34 16.15 6.82
N SER A 76 0.45 15.38 6.21
CA SER A 76 -0.23 14.24 6.83
C SER A 76 0.45 12.90 6.55
N LEU A 77 1.66 12.88 5.94
CA LEU A 77 2.32 11.63 5.57
C LEU A 77 2.75 10.85 6.81
N GLU A 78 2.21 9.66 6.96
CA GLU A 78 2.45 8.73 8.08
C GLU A 78 3.29 7.54 7.67
N GLY A 79 3.10 7.04 6.44
CA GLY A 79 3.77 5.82 5.96
C GLY A 79 4.33 5.93 4.54
N VAL A 80 5.62 5.60 4.38
CA VAL A 80 6.29 5.43 3.09
C VAL A 80 6.73 3.98 2.97
N TYR A 81 6.14 3.24 2.03
CA TYR A 81 6.44 1.82 1.82
C TYR A 81 7.42 1.65 0.67
N LEU A 82 8.63 1.25 1.00
CA LEU A 82 9.76 1.06 0.09
C LEU A 82 9.89 -0.43 -0.25
N THR A 83 9.26 -0.84 -1.33
CA THR A 83 9.10 -2.25 -1.69
C THR A 83 10.31 -2.87 -2.40
N GLY A 84 11.29 -2.03 -2.78
CA GLY A 84 12.55 -2.46 -3.38
C GLY A 84 13.55 -2.98 -2.37
N SER A 85 14.49 -3.82 -2.83
CA SER A 85 15.63 -4.28 -2.01
C SER A 85 16.84 -3.34 -2.07
N THR A 86 16.85 -2.41 -3.04
CA THR A 86 17.92 -1.41 -3.21
C THR A 86 17.48 -0.10 -2.57
N VAL A 87 18.37 0.51 -1.81
CA VAL A 87 18.12 1.81 -1.18
C VAL A 87 18.20 2.92 -2.24
N PRO A 88 17.12 3.66 -2.50
CA PRO A 88 17.16 4.75 -3.46
C PRO A 88 17.90 5.98 -2.90
N ASN A 89 18.51 6.75 -3.79
CA ASN A 89 18.97 8.09 -3.45
C ASN A 89 17.77 8.99 -3.14
N ARG A 90 17.97 9.97 -2.28
CA ARG A 90 17.00 11.03 -1.99
C ARG A 90 17.50 12.33 -2.60
N ASP A 91 16.79 12.85 -3.61
CA ASP A 91 17.06 14.19 -4.10
C ASP A 91 16.66 15.25 -3.05
N ALA A 92 17.14 16.46 -3.24
CA ALA A 92 16.88 17.56 -2.32
C ALA A 92 15.38 17.78 -2.11
N TYR A 93 15.01 18.01 -0.85
CA TYR A 93 13.63 18.32 -0.42
C TYR A 93 12.57 17.26 -0.74
N CYS A 94 12.97 16.02 -1.11
CA CYS A 94 11.99 14.99 -1.52
C CYS A 94 10.93 14.68 -0.44
N PHE A 95 11.27 14.81 0.86
CA PHE A 95 10.39 14.67 2.02
C PHE A 95 10.43 15.92 2.93
N ASP A 96 10.64 17.11 2.36
CA ASP A 96 10.65 18.33 3.15
C ASP A 96 9.23 18.69 3.62
N ASN A 97 9.12 19.21 4.85
CA ASN A 97 7.82 19.57 5.45
C ASN A 97 6.77 18.42 5.48
N VAL A 98 7.21 17.17 5.62
CA VAL A 98 6.35 16.03 5.97
C VAL A 98 6.19 15.94 7.50
N SER A 99 5.26 15.09 7.96
CA SER A 99 5.08 14.81 9.38
C SER A 99 6.38 14.33 10.02
N ALA A 100 6.72 14.84 11.22
CA ALA A 100 7.85 14.33 12.00
C ALA A 100 7.65 12.86 12.44
N ALA A 101 6.39 12.38 12.45
CA ALA A 101 6.03 11.01 12.83
C ALA A 101 6.07 10.03 11.64
N VAL A 102 6.44 10.46 10.42
CA VAL A 102 6.49 9.60 9.24
C VAL A 102 7.38 8.38 9.49
N GLN A 103 6.87 7.20 9.14
CA GLN A 103 7.61 5.93 9.19
C GLN A 103 7.96 5.45 7.78
N TYR A 104 9.15 4.91 7.63
CA TYR A 104 9.65 4.32 6.40
C TYR A 104 9.66 2.80 6.55
N TYR A 105 8.72 2.13 5.91
CA TYR A 105 8.57 0.69 5.96
C TYR A 105 9.36 0.04 4.84
N VAL A 106 10.22 -0.90 5.19
CA VAL A 106 11.13 -1.57 4.26
C VAL A 106 11.02 -3.10 4.39
N LYS A 107 11.56 -3.83 3.43
CA LYS A 107 11.69 -5.29 3.53
C LYS A 107 12.66 -5.66 4.67
N PRO A 108 12.43 -6.78 5.39
CA PRO A 108 13.33 -7.23 6.46
C PRO A 108 14.79 -7.35 6.01
N SER A 109 15.05 -7.93 4.85
CA SER A 109 16.40 -8.08 4.28
C SER A 109 17.10 -6.76 3.96
N ALA A 110 16.36 -5.69 3.71
CA ALA A 110 16.90 -4.38 3.35
C ALA A 110 17.06 -3.44 4.56
N LEU A 111 16.50 -3.77 5.72
CA LEU A 111 16.41 -2.90 6.91
C LEU A 111 17.75 -2.26 7.29
N MET A 112 18.79 -3.05 7.39
CA MET A 112 20.12 -2.55 7.81
C MET A 112 20.76 -1.63 6.76
N ALA A 113 20.56 -1.93 5.47
CA ALA A 113 21.07 -1.11 4.38
C ALA A 113 20.38 0.28 4.37
N TYR A 114 19.05 0.32 4.57
CA TYR A 114 18.32 1.58 4.69
C TYR A 114 18.75 2.39 5.90
N LYS A 115 18.85 1.78 7.10
CA LYS A 115 19.29 2.47 8.33
C LYS A 115 20.70 3.04 8.20
N SER A 116 21.59 2.34 7.51
CA SER A 116 22.95 2.81 7.27
C SER A 116 23.00 3.94 6.24
N SER A 117 22.22 3.87 5.17
CA SER A 117 22.24 4.86 4.08
C SER A 117 21.44 6.13 4.41
N TRP A 118 20.30 5.97 5.13
CA TRP A 118 19.43 7.07 5.55
C TRP A 118 19.55 7.30 7.05
N ASN A 119 20.79 7.49 7.52
CA ASN A 119 21.14 7.57 8.93
C ASN A 119 20.47 8.75 9.68
N ASP A 120 20.12 9.82 8.98
CA ASP A 120 19.40 10.98 9.48
C ASP A 120 17.94 10.67 9.91
N VAL A 121 17.38 9.57 9.44
CA VAL A 121 16.02 9.08 9.74
C VAL A 121 16.00 7.63 10.18
N ALA A 122 17.13 7.06 10.59
CA ALA A 122 17.29 5.64 10.89
C ALA A 122 16.34 5.12 11.99
N ASP A 123 15.97 5.97 12.94
CA ASP A 123 15.01 5.69 14.01
C ASP A 123 13.56 5.55 13.51
N ARG A 124 13.26 6.06 12.33
CA ARG A 124 11.95 5.99 11.65
C ARG A 124 11.87 4.92 10.56
N ILE A 125 12.94 4.13 10.38
CA ILE A 125 12.99 3.03 9.42
C ILE A 125 12.72 1.71 10.14
N THR A 126 11.71 0.98 9.69
CA THR A 126 11.29 -0.29 10.30
C THR A 126 10.78 -1.28 9.26
N ASP A 127 10.84 -2.58 9.58
CA ASP A 127 10.18 -3.64 8.84
C ASP A 127 8.87 -4.11 9.51
N GLU A 128 8.49 -3.49 10.62
CA GLU A 128 7.30 -3.81 11.41
C GLU A 128 6.12 -2.91 11.00
N ILE A 129 5.13 -3.49 10.32
CA ILE A 129 3.97 -2.78 9.80
C ILE A 129 2.77 -3.04 10.70
N PRO A 130 2.21 -2.03 11.38
CA PRO A 130 1.04 -2.21 12.22
C PRO A 130 -0.23 -2.40 11.37
N VAL A 131 -1.04 -3.40 11.74
CA VAL A 131 -2.37 -3.66 11.20
C VAL A 131 -3.35 -3.71 12.36
N THR A 132 -4.26 -2.74 12.44
CA THR A 132 -5.23 -2.67 13.53
C THR A 132 -6.58 -3.22 13.09
N LEU A 133 -7.03 -4.30 13.75
CA LEU A 133 -8.39 -4.82 13.62
C LEU A 133 -9.31 -4.04 14.55
N THR A 134 -10.25 -3.30 13.97
CA THR A 134 -11.31 -2.58 14.71
C THR A 134 -12.52 -3.47 15.00
N SER A 135 -12.60 -4.62 14.32
CA SER A 135 -13.60 -5.68 14.54
C SER A 135 -12.91 -7.05 14.44
N THR A 136 -13.61 -8.13 14.82
CA THR A 136 -13.06 -9.50 14.73
C THR A 136 -12.86 -9.99 13.31
N LYS A 137 -13.38 -9.27 12.33
CA LYS A 137 -13.24 -9.55 10.88
C LYS A 137 -13.19 -8.24 10.12
N MET A 138 -12.23 -8.08 9.20
CA MET A 138 -12.15 -6.93 8.31
C MET A 138 -11.55 -7.30 6.95
N THR A 139 -11.85 -6.51 5.94
CA THR A 139 -11.18 -6.61 4.64
C THR A 139 -9.85 -5.88 4.66
N PHE A 140 -8.89 -6.38 3.90
CA PHE A 140 -7.53 -5.85 3.87
C PHE A 140 -6.92 -5.99 2.48
N SER A 141 -6.12 -5.02 2.10
CA SER A 141 -5.26 -5.07 0.93
C SER A 141 -4.11 -4.09 1.07
N ARG A 142 -2.99 -4.37 0.43
CA ARG A 142 -1.82 -3.47 0.33
C ARG A 142 -1.25 -3.53 -1.09
N GLY A 143 -0.58 -2.46 -1.49
CA GLY A 143 0.13 -2.35 -2.78
C GLY A 143 1.50 -3.05 -2.81
N PHE A 144 1.78 -3.92 -1.83
CA PHE A 144 3.01 -4.71 -1.70
C PHE A 144 2.70 -6.09 -1.12
N ASP A 145 3.64 -7.02 -1.27
CA ASP A 145 3.52 -8.38 -0.75
C ASP A 145 3.61 -8.38 0.77
N VAL A 146 2.68 -9.06 1.45
CA VAL A 146 2.57 -9.05 2.92
C VAL A 146 2.82 -10.45 3.49
N ASP A 147 3.65 -10.53 4.53
CA ASP A 147 3.94 -11.72 5.32
C ASP A 147 3.20 -11.66 6.67
N PHE A 148 2.29 -12.60 6.90
CA PHE A 148 1.50 -12.76 8.12
C PHE A 148 2.05 -13.85 9.04
N THR A 149 3.14 -14.53 8.67
CA THR A 149 3.65 -15.74 9.37
C THR A 149 3.87 -15.49 10.87
N ASN A 150 4.34 -14.29 11.24
CA ASN A 150 4.64 -13.94 12.62
C ASN A 150 3.55 -13.12 13.32
N ALA A 151 2.40 -12.92 12.68
CA ALA A 151 1.28 -12.17 13.25
C ALA A 151 0.40 -13.07 14.13
N SER A 152 0.89 -13.45 15.30
CA SER A 152 0.21 -14.38 16.21
C SER A 152 -1.21 -13.93 16.56
N GLY A 153 -2.18 -14.82 16.33
CA GLY A 153 -3.60 -14.54 16.58
C GLY A 153 -4.32 -13.79 15.46
N LEU A 154 -3.62 -13.44 14.36
CA LEU A 154 -4.20 -12.91 13.14
C LEU A 154 -4.23 -14.00 12.07
N GLU A 155 -5.37 -14.18 11.40
CA GLU A 155 -5.48 -15.05 10.24
C GLU A 155 -5.83 -14.23 9.01
N ALA A 156 -5.06 -14.43 7.94
CA ALA A 156 -5.34 -13.89 6.62
C ALA A 156 -5.99 -14.97 5.74
N LYS A 157 -7.08 -14.63 5.06
CA LYS A 157 -7.88 -15.55 4.25
C LYS A 157 -8.21 -14.95 2.90
N VAL A 158 -8.19 -15.78 1.86
CA VAL A 158 -8.74 -15.49 0.54
C VAL A 158 -10.08 -16.19 0.37
N VAL A 159 -10.97 -15.62 -0.43
CA VAL A 159 -12.23 -16.26 -0.80
C VAL A 159 -11.99 -17.15 -2.01
N THR A 160 -12.23 -18.44 -1.87
CA THR A 160 -11.95 -19.45 -2.90
C THR A 160 -13.19 -19.90 -3.67
N ASP A 161 -14.35 -19.85 -3.05
CA ASP A 161 -15.61 -20.24 -3.67
C ASP A 161 -16.81 -19.52 -3.05
N TYR A 162 -17.90 -19.46 -3.79
CA TYR A 162 -19.21 -18.94 -3.38
C TYR A 162 -20.31 -19.92 -3.72
N ARG A 163 -21.09 -20.34 -2.71
CA ARG A 163 -22.22 -21.27 -2.92
C ARG A 163 -23.54 -20.52 -2.84
N GLU A 164 -24.29 -20.53 -3.96
CA GLU A 164 -25.56 -19.81 -4.10
C GLU A 164 -26.65 -20.24 -3.11
N ASN A 165 -26.66 -21.50 -2.67
CA ASN A 165 -27.73 -22.09 -1.85
C ASN A 165 -27.63 -21.75 -0.35
N GLY A 166 -27.12 -20.58 0.03
CA GLY A 166 -27.05 -20.18 1.43
C GLY A 166 -26.07 -19.07 1.74
N ALA A 167 -25.66 -18.32 0.74
CA ALA A 167 -24.71 -17.20 0.91
C ALA A 167 -23.44 -17.59 1.72
N GLN A 168 -22.91 -18.78 1.48
CA GLN A 168 -21.72 -19.26 2.18
C GLN A 168 -20.49 -19.08 1.32
N LEU A 169 -19.51 -18.33 1.86
CA LEU A 169 -18.19 -18.15 1.25
C LEU A 169 -17.24 -19.23 1.78
N GLU A 170 -16.49 -19.85 0.87
CA GLU A 170 -15.37 -20.71 1.24
C GLU A 170 -14.10 -19.89 1.31
N TYR A 171 -13.24 -20.21 2.28
CA TYR A 171 -12.02 -19.47 2.58
C TYR A 171 -10.82 -20.39 2.61
N ALA A 172 -9.69 -19.94 2.06
CA ALA A 172 -8.39 -20.54 2.28
C ALA A 172 -7.54 -19.61 3.14
N LYS A 173 -6.91 -20.15 4.18
CA LYS A 173 -5.91 -19.43 4.97
C LYS A 173 -4.64 -19.29 4.16
N ILE A 174 -4.01 -18.12 4.25
CA ILE A 174 -2.72 -17.87 3.64
C ILE A 174 -1.77 -17.22 4.67
N GLU A 175 -0.48 -17.49 4.53
CA GLU A 175 0.57 -16.91 5.35
C GLU A 175 1.23 -15.71 4.68
N LYS A 176 1.26 -15.72 3.36
CA LYS A 176 1.84 -14.64 2.53
C LYS A 176 0.88 -14.27 1.41
N ALA A 177 0.69 -13.00 1.20
CA ALA A 177 -0.22 -12.46 0.18
C ALA A 177 0.55 -11.61 -0.82
N PRO A 178 0.36 -11.85 -2.13
CA PRO A 178 0.84 -10.95 -3.17
C PRO A 178 0.25 -9.54 -3.03
N ALA A 179 0.96 -8.55 -3.57
CA ALA A 179 0.46 -7.18 -3.67
C ALA A 179 -0.93 -7.12 -4.32
N ASN A 180 -1.75 -6.20 -3.85
CA ASN A 180 -3.11 -5.98 -4.35
C ASN A 180 -4.04 -7.20 -4.27
N THR A 181 -3.75 -8.16 -3.39
CA THR A 181 -4.65 -9.25 -3.06
C THR A 181 -5.71 -8.79 -2.07
N GLY A 182 -6.99 -8.99 -2.39
CA GLY A 182 -8.09 -8.77 -1.46
C GLY A 182 -8.12 -9.88 -0.41
N LEU A 183 -8.08 -9.52 0.86
CA LEU A 183 -8.03 -10.46 1.98
C LEU A 183 -9.17 -10.20 2.96
N ILE A 184 -9.53 -11.24 3.68
CA ILE A 184 -10.28 -11.14 4.92
C ILE A 184 -9.33 -11.47 6.06
N LEU A 185 -9.15 -10.52 6.97
CA LEU A 185 -8.42 -10.72 8.22
C LEU A 185 -9.40 -11.05 9.33
N THR A 186 -9.05 -12.06 10.14
CA THR A 186 -9.83 -12.46 11.32
C THR A 186 -8.92 -12.59 12.54
N GLY A 187 -9.40 -12.12 13.69
CA GLY A 187 -8.64 -12.13 14.93
C GLY A 187 -9.39 -11.39 16.04
N ARG A 188 -8.78 -11.22 17.20
CA ARG A 188 -9.29 -10.32 18.23
C ARG A 188 -9.09 -8.87 17.81
N GLN A 189 -9.89 -7.95 18.31
CA GLN A 189 -9.61 -6.53 18.15
C GLN A 189 -8.25 -6.18 18.75
N GLY A 190 -7.46 -5.38 18.04
CA GLY A 190 -6.12 -5.01 18.46
C GLY A 190 -5.18 -4.76 17.30
N THR A 191 -3.95 -4.39 17.61
CA THR A 191 -2.91 -4.14 16.62
C THR A 191 -1.99 -5.35 16.51
N TYR A 192 -1.77 -5.79 15.29
CA TYR A 192 -0.89 -6.87 14.91
C TYR A 192 0.27 -6.32 14.08
N ILE A 193 1.42 -6.97 14.14
CA ILE A 193 2.56 -6.60 13.34
C ILE A 193 2.71 -7.61 12.20
N VAL A 194 2.76 -7.08 10.98
CA VAL A 194 3.07 -7.84 9.76
C VAL A 194 4.32 -7.26 9.09
N LYS A 195 4.89 -7.98 8.13
CA LYS A 195 6.09 -7.54 7.41
C LYS A 195 5.86 -7.55 5.90
N MET A 196 6.72 -6.87 5.15
CA MET A 196 6.80 -7.10 3.70
C MET A 196 7.47 -8.45 3.45
N CYS A 197 7.10 -9.13 2.37
CA CYS A 197 7.82 -10.32 1.93
C CYS A 197 9.19 -9.95 1.36
N ASP A 198 10.23 -10.67 1.73
CA ASP A 198 11.55 -10.57 1.08
C ASP A 198 11.55 -11.20 -0.32
N ASN A 199 10.88 -12.34 -0.44
CA ASN A 199 10.68 -13.07 -1.69
C ASN A 199 9.23 -12.96 -2.13
N GLU A 200 8.98 -13.01 -3.42
CA GLU A 200 7.62 -13.03 -3.93
C GLU A 200 6.85 -14.23 -3.38
N PRO A 201 5.65 -14.02 -2.80
CA PRO A 201 4.82 -15.11 -2.34
C PRO A 201 4.31 -15.93 -3.52
N ASN A 202 4.02 -17.21 -3.28
CA ASN A 202 3.38 -18.05 -4.26
C ASN A 202 2.05 -17.42 -4.70
N SER A 203 1.74 -17.48 -5.99
CA SER A 203 0.47 -16.99 -6.52
C SER A 203 -0.70 -17.68 -5.80
N VAL A 204 -1.69 -16.91 -5.41
CA VAL A 204 -2.95 -17.46 -4.89
C VAL A 204 -3.73 -18.00 -6.08
N ALA A 205 -3.90 -19.32 -6.16
CA ALA A 205 -4.45 -20.00 -7.33
C ALA A 205 -5.90 -19.56 -7.65
N THR A 206 -6.68 -19.19 -6.63
CA THR A 206 -8.04 -18.67 -6.80
C THR A 206 -8.30 -17.66 -5.70
N ASN A 207 -8.67 -16.45 -6.07
CA ASN A 207 -9.17 -15.44 -5.14
C ASN A 207 -10.28 -14.63 -5.80
N LEU A 208 -11.49 -14.78 -5.28
CA LEU A 208 -12.67 -14.07 -5.78
C LEU A 208 -12.71 -12.62 -5.29
N LEU A 209 -11.87 -12.25 -4.31
CA LEU A 209 -11.75 -10.88 -3.84
C LEU A 209 -10.71 -10.14 -4.67
N LYS A 210 -11.12 -9.02 -5.27
CA LYS A 210 -10.18 -8.06 -5.85
C LYS A 210 -9.87 -6.98 -4.83
N ALA A 211 -8.62 -6.58 -4.79
CA ALA A 211 -8.19 -5.49 -3.95
C ALA A 211 -8.65 -4.13 -4.50
N SER A 212 -9.06 -3.25 -3.62
CA SER A 212 -9.09 -1.83 -3.92
C SER A 212 -8.07 -1.09 -3.07
N VAL A 213 -7.45 -0.09 -3.65
CA VAL A 213 -6.56 0.83 -2.95
C VAL A 213 -7.32 2.14 -2.74
N GLY A 214 -7.36 2.62 -1.48
CA GLY A 214 -7.97 3.92 -1.18
C GLY A 214 -9.46 3.94 -0.85
N GLY A 215 -10.08 2.81 -0.51
CA GLY A 215 -11.45 2.77 -0.01
C GLY A 215 -12.54 2.81 -1.08
N ALA A 216 -12.19 2.60 -2.36
CA ALA A 216 -13.17 2.41 -3.42
C ALA A 216 -13.79 1.02 -3.40
N TRP A 217 -15.01 0.90 -3.92
CA TRP A 217 -15.67 -0.38 -4.14
C TRP A 217 -14.91 -1.20 -5.19
N VAL A 218 -14.78 -2.50 -4.96
CA VAL A 218 -14.23 -3.42 -5.94
C VAL A 218 -15.32 -4.32 -6.46
N GLU A 219 -15.59 -4.20 -7.76
CA GLU A 219 -16.41 -5.17 -8.46
C GLU A 219 -15.60 -6.42 -8.78
N ASN A 220 -16.07 -7.58 -8.33
CA ASN A 220 -15.62 -8.84 -8.89
C ASN A 220 -16.61 -9.27 -9.99
N THR A 221 -16.25 -8.98 -11.23
CA THR A 221 -17.00 -9.46 -12.40
C THR A 221 -16.51 -10.85 -12.79
N THR A 222 -16.90 -11.85 -12.04
CA THR A 222 -17.07 -13.18 -12.64
C THR A 222 -18.49 -13.23 -13.15
N THR A 223 -18.69 -13.80 -14.30
CA THR A 223 -19.77 -13.67 -15.28
C THR A 223 -21.23 -13.64 -14.80
N GLU A 224 -21.56 -13.79 -13.53
CA GLU A 224 -22.95 -13.80 -13.03
C GLU A 224 -23.16 -13.22 -11.61
N VAL A 225 -22.13 -12.88 -10.84
CA VAL A 225 -22.31 -12.33 -9.48
C VAL A 225 -21.41 -11.13 -9.25
N THR A 226 -22.02 -9.96 -9.08
CA THR A 226 -21.31 -8.75 -8.68
C THR A 226 -21.21 -8.73 -7.16
N ASN A 227 -20.03 -9.03 -6.62
CA ASN A 227 -19.76 -8.95 -5.19
C ASN A 227 -19.06 -7.63 -4.86
N TYR A 228 -19.71 -6.79 -4.07
CA TYR A 228 -19.14 -5.54 -3.57
C TYR A 228 -18.52 -5.77 -2.19
N ILE A 229 -17.27 -5.39 -2.04
CA ILE A 229 -16.61 -5.40 -0.74
C ILE A 229 -16.15 -3.99 -0.40
N CYS A 230 -16.69 -3.46 0.67
CA CYS A 230 -16.28 -2.16 1.19
C CYS A 230 -14.99 -2.27 2.00
N VAL A 231 -13.98 -1.48 1.66
CA VAL A 231 -12.64 -1.53 2.28
C VAL A 231 -12.61 -0.93 3.70
N ASN A 232 -13.68 -0.35 4.19
CA ASN A 232 -13.77 0.22 5.53
C ASN A 232 -14.55 -0.67 6.54
N GLY A 233 -14.65 -1.97 6.28
CA GLY A 233 -15.16 -2.94 7.27
C GLY A 233 -16.69 -3.03 7.39
N ASN A 234 -17.44 -2.33 6.56
CA ASN A 234 -18.89 -2.49 6.46
C ASN A 234 -19.24 -3.22 5.15
N PHE A 235 -19.93 -4.33 5.28
CA PHE A 235 -20.56 -5.08 4.18
C PHE A 235 -21.88 -4.42 3.81
#